data_71686b4d1b89c0c226b6104c69b62d8e
#
_entry.id   71686b4d1b89c0c226b6104c69b62d8e
#
_cell.length_a   1.000
_cell.length_b   1.000
_cell.length_c   1.000
_cell.angle_alpha   90.00
_cell.angle_beta   90.00
_cell.angle_gamma   90.00
#
_symmetry.space_group_name_H-M   'P 1'
#
loop_
_entity.id
_entity.type
_entity.pdbx_description
1 polymer ?
#
loop_
_entity_poly.entity_id
_entity_poly.type
_entity_poly.pdbx_seq_one_letter_code
_entity_poly.pdbx_strand_id
1 'polypeptide(L)'
;MSEEGKVPTSGRAAFPTGRATAASATGVNLHGRLYYGDNLKVMPLHIPDRSVDLVYLDPPFKSDRDYNVLFEEKDGTRAAAQIKAFEDTWEWNEEAARAYSEVVEAGGDVASAMLAFRTLLGDVDMLAYLSMMAPRLVELRRVLKPTGTIYLHCDSTASAHLRLLMDAVFGTENFLNEIVWHYQTSSGAPQKWLHRNHDVLLRYAAEKPELVTWHHPRLPWPATTLKKWQTDEQGRIYRVQNKFKKRYYIDPAGKLDDDVWNITLSSRTHERLGYPTQKPEALLEKIILASSDEGDVVLDPFCGCGTATVVAERLKRRWIGIDITHLAVGLIKNRLVSTFGADVAGHFLTIGEPVSVEDAATLAADDKFQFQAWALGLVGARPAGPVQKGADKGVDGRLFFHDEGPTGKTKQIVFSVKGGKLKATDVRDLVGVLNRENAEIAVMLSFEEPTKPMRTT
;
A
#
# COMPACT_ATOMS: atom_id res chain seq x y z
N MET A 1 -44.46 8.74 42.11
CA MET A 1 -43.05 9.16 42.20
C MET A 1 -42.23 8.01 41.68
N SER A 2 -41.89 8.04 40.43
CA SER A 2 -41.15 7.04 39.70
C SER A 2 -39.76 7.63 39.37
N GLU A 3 -38.71 7.06 39.93
CA GLU A 3 -37.32 7.42 39.62
C GLU A 3 -36.93 6.88 38.24
N GLU A 4 -36.65 7.78 37.33
CA GLU A 4 -36.02 7.47 36.06
C GLU A 4 -34.55 7.10 36.24
N GLY A 5 -34.22 5.82 35.95
CA GLY A 5 -32.87 5.32 35.94
C GLY A 5 -32.07 5.91 34.76
N LYS A 6 -31.08 6.73 35.03
CA LYS A 6 -30.07 7.17 34.05
C LYS A 6 -29.19 6.00 33.66
N VAL A 7 -29.20 5.67 32.37
CA VAL A 7 -28.22 4.76 31.71
C VAL A 7 -26.85 5.47 31.75
N PRO A 8 -25.76 4.80 32.18
CA PRO A 8 -24.44 5.40 32.15
C PRO A 8 -23.91 5.42 30.69
N THR A 9 -23.49 6.61 30.26
CA THR A 9 -22.75 6.81 29.03
C THR A 9 -21.45 6.00 29.02
N SER A 10 -21.25 5.19 28.01
CA SER A 10 -20.09 4.32 27.81
C SER A 10 -18.76 5.09 27.93
N GLY A 11 -17.96 4.69 28.92
CA GLY A 11 -16.60 5.20 29.10
C GLY A 11 -15.70 4.76 27.94
N ARG A 12 -15.03 5.72 27.33
CA ARG A 12 -13.97 5.50 26.33
C ARG A 12 -12.80 4.79 27.00
N ALA A 13 -12.50 3.57 26.58
CA ALA A 13 -11.23 2.94 26.89
C ALA A 13 -10.11 3.64 26.09
N ALA A 14 -9.18 4.28 26.79
CA ALA A 14 -8.02 4.93 26.20
C ALA A 14 -6.83 3.98 26.27
N PHE A 15 -6.27 3.66 25.11
CA PHE A 15 -4.92 3.09 25.05
C PHE A 15 -3.91 4.12 25.60
N PRO A 16 -2.82 3.72 26.27
CA PRO A 16 -1.87 4.65 26.86
C PRO A 16 -1.15 5.45 25.77
N THR A 17 -1.55 6.70 25.58
CA THR A 17 -0.94 7.64 24.65
C THR A 17 0.28 8.29 25.29
N GLY A 18 1.48 7.82 24.95
CA GLY A 18 2.71 8.58 25.12
C GLY A 18 2.69 9.78 24.16
N ARG A 19 2.39 10.99 24.67
CA ARG A 19 2.51 12.24 23.91
C ARG A 19 3.96 12.52 23.54
N ALA A 20 4.33 12.29 22.28
CA ALA A 20 5.51 12.91 21.70
C ALA A 20 5.13 14.27 21.09
N THR A 21 5.72 15.34 21.59
CA THR A 21 5.61 16.69 21.02
C THR A 21 6.23 16.68 19.64
N ALA A 22 5.43 16.98 18.62
CA ALA A 22 5.90 17.14 17.24
C ALA A 22 6.95 18.27 17.21
N ALA A 23 8.20 17.91 16.98
CA ALA A 23 9.24 18.88 16.61
C ALA A 23 8.88 19.42 15.23
N SER A 24 8.45 20.68 15.19
CA SER A 24 8.28 21.44 13.96
C SER A 24 9.67 21.70 13.35
N ALA A 25 10.10 20.81 12.50
CA ALA A 25 11.28 21.03 11.69
C ALA A 25 10.90 21.78 10.42
N THR A 26 11.46 22.97 10.26
CA THR A 26 11.65 23.77 9.04
C THR A 26 10.40 24.05 8.20
N GLY A 27 10.13 25.34 7.92
CA GLY A 27 9.00 25.87 7.17
C GLY A 27 8.92 25.50 5.68
N VAL A 28 9.23 24.28 5.33
CA VAL A 28 9.01 23.68 4.01
C VAL A 28 7.66 23.02 4.03
N ASN A 29 6.75 23.49 3.19
CA ASN A 29 5.41 22.89 3.03
C ASN A 29 5.56 21.55 2.28
N LEU A 30 5.86 20.48 3.02
CA LEU A 30 6.07 19.15 2.45
C LEU A 30 4.76 18.57 1.98
N HIS A 31 4.71 18.10 0.74
CA HIS A 31 3.57 17.41 0.15
C HIS A 31 3.43 15.98 0.69
N GLY A 32 4.56 15.29 0.95
CA GLY A 32 4.57 13.88 1.30
C GLY A 32 5.38 13.54 2.55
N ARG A 33 4.99 12.46 3.21
CA ARG A 33 5.77 11.78 4.25
C ARG A 33 5.75 10.28 4.00
N LEU A 34 6.92 9.70 3.91
CA LEU A 34 7.10 8.26 3.74
C LEU A 34 7.75 7.70 5.01
N TYR A 35 7.08 6.78 5.67
CA TYR A 35 7.57 6.16 6.90
C TYR A 35 8.01 4.73 6.64
N TYR A 36 9.21 4.39 7.09
CA TYR A 36 9.64 3.02 7.26
C TYR A 36 9.29 2.57 8.68
N GLY A 37 8.53 1.50 8.83
CA GLY A 37 8.18 0.91 10.12
C GLY A 37 6.77 0.32 10.17
N ASP A 38 6.47 -0.35 11.30
CA ASP A 38 5.14 -0.85 11.58
C ASP A 38 4.15 0.32 11.76
N ASN A 39 3.09 0.31 10.97
CA ASN A 39 2.07 1.35 10.99
C ASN A 39 1.41 1.51 12.36
N LEU A 40 1.25 0.42 13.13
CA LEU A 40 0.71 0.47 14.49
C LEU A 40 1.63 1.22 15.48
N LYS A 41 2.92 1.31 15.19
CA LYS A 41 3.89 2.11 15.95
C LYS A 41 4.01 3.54 15.40
N VAL A 42 4.00 3.67 14.07
CA VAL A 42 4.18 4.96 13.38
C VAL A 42 2.99 5.89 13.61
N MET A 43 1.75 5.38 13.44
CA MET A 43 0.56 6.22 13.51
C MET A 43 0.40 6.96 14.86
N PRO A 44 0.51 6.31 16.04
CA PRO A 44 0.36 7.01 17.32
C PRO A 44 1.44 8.06 17.57
N LEU A 45 2.66 7.84 17.07
CA LEU A 45 3.80 8.72 17.30
C LEU A 45 3.84 9.93 16.36
N HIS A 46 3.39 9.77 15.11
CA HIS A 46 3.66 10.74 14.05
C HIS A 46 2.42 11.32 13.38
N ILE A 47 1.25 10.69 13.51
CA ILE A 47 0.03 11.15 12.85
C ILE A 47 -0.96 11.66 13.89
N PRO A 48 -1.24 12.97 13.91
CA PRO A 48 -2.17 13.57 14.87
C PRO A 48 -3.60 13.05 14.70
N ASP A 49 -4.38 13.11 15.77
CA ASP A 49 -5.82 12.86 15.73
C ASP A 49 -6.48 13.78 14.69
N ARG A 50 -7.47 13.25 13.96
CA ARG A 50 -8.33 14.04 13.06
C ARG A 50 -7.56 14.91 12.06
N SER A 51 -6.48 14.34 11.47
CA SER A 51 -5.58 15.05 10.56
C SER A 51 -5.62 14.55 9.12
N VAL A 52 -6.25 13.40 8.87
CA VAL A 52 -6.30 12.70 7.59
C VAL A 52 -7.69 12.81 6.97
N ASP A 53 -7.75 13.14 5.68
CA ASP A 53 -9.01 13.30 4.95
C ASP A 53 -9.47 11.99 4.30
N LEU A 54 -8.53 11.21 3.77
CA LEU A 54 -8.80 9.95 3.10
C LEU A 54 -7.81 8.88 3.54
N VAL A 55 -8.32 7.72 3.93
CA VAL A 55 -7.52 6.50 4.11
C VAL A 55 -7.87 5.52 3.01
N TYR A 56 -6.87 5.05 2.30
CA TYR A 56 -6.93 3.84 1.48
C TYR A 56 -5.97 2.82 2.05
N LEU A 57 -6.43 1.61 2.30
CA LEU A 57 -5.55 0.55 2.75
C LEU A 57 -5.79 -0.74 1.98
N ASP A 58 -4.69 -1.39 1.64
CA ASP A 58 -4.62 -2.67 0.95
C ASP A 58 -3.72 -3.61 1.77
N PRO A 59 -4.24 -4.10 2.92
CA PRO A 59 -3.45 -4.95 3.80
C PRO A 59 -3.17 -6.28 3.11
N PRO A 60 -2.07 -6.98 3.48
CA PRO A 60 -1.83 -8.31 2.97
C PRO A 60 -3.01 -9.22 3.30
N PHE A 61 -3.52 -9.93 2.28
CA PHE A 61 -4.68 -10.83 2.43
C PHE A 61 -4.23 -12.23 2.80
N LYS A 62 -5.06 -12.94 3.58
CA LYS A 62 -4.92 -14.37 3.73
C LYS A 62 -5.42 -15.10 2.48
N SER A 63 -4.72 -14.96 1.37
CA SER A 63 -4.86 -15.91 0.28
C SER A 63 -3.76 -16.96 0.45
N ASP A 64 -4.03 -18.23 0.22
CA ASP A 64 -3.03 -19.32 0.18
C ASP A 64 -1.99 -19.14 -0.94
N ARG A 65 -1.80 -17.92 -1.40
CA ARG A 65 -0.76 -17.50 -2.32
C ARG A 65 0.37 -16.92 -1.49
N ASP A 66 1.56 -17.48 -1.64
CA ASP A 66 2.79 -16.91 -1.09
C ASP A 66 2.89 -15.42 -1.47
N TYR A 67 2.45 -14.51 -0.60
CA TYR A 67 2.69 -13.06 -0.73
C TYR A 67 4.16 -12.68 -0.58
N ASN A 68 4.97 -13.68 -0.41
CA ASN A 68 6.41 -13.61 -0.29
C ASN A 68 7.13 -13.37 -1.63
N VAL A 69 6.39 -13.17 -2.73
CA VAL A 69 6.99 -12.92 -4.06
C VAL A 69 6.90 -11.44 -4.37
N LEU A 70 7.93 -10.70 -3.99
CA LEU A 70 8.02 -9.26 -4.28
C LEU A 70 8.36 -8.96 -5.75
N PHE A 71 8.92 -9.90 -6.48
CA PHE A 71 9.19 -9.78 -7.92
C PHE A 71 9.16 -11.17 -8.58
N GLU A 72 8.44 -11.30 -9.68
CA GLU A 72 8.51 -12.43 -10.57
C GLU A 72 9.43 -12.07 -11.73
N GLU A 73 10.50 -12.80 -11.91
CA GLU A 73 11.40 -12.63 -13.06
C GLU A 73 10.68 -13.02 -14.36
N LYS A 74 11.11 -12.45 -15.48
CA LYS A 74 10.51 -12.74 -16.81
C LYS A 74 10.55 -14.23 -17.21
N ASP A 75 11.35 -15.03 -16.52
CA ASP A 75 11.50 -16.48 -16.70
C ASP A 75 10.62 -17.32 -15.77
N GLY A 76 9.74 -16.68 -14.95
CA GLY A 76 8.86 -17.36 -14.00
C GLY A 76 9.54 -17.77 -12.69
N THR A 77 10.79 -17.37 -12.44
CA THR A 77 11.47 -17.60 -11.15
C THR A 77 11.06 -16.54 -10.14
N ARG A 78 10.88 -16.96 -8.88
CA ARG A 78 10.38 -16.12 -7.79
C ARG A 78 11.52 -15.36 -7.12
N ALA A 79 11.41 -14.04 -7.01
CA ALA A 79 12.37 -13.21 -6.28
C ALA A 79 12.28 -13.44 -4.76
N ALA A 80 13.43 -13.58 -4.08
CA ALA A 80 13.53 -14.02 -2.69
C ALA A 80 13.83 -12.91 -1.69
N ALA A 81 13.51 -11.69 -1.95
CA ALA A 81 13.37 -10.76 -0.83
C ALA A 81 12.04 -11.06 -0.10
N GLN A 82 11.97 -12.27 0.40
CA GLN A 82 10.87 -12.75 1.22
C GLN A 82 10.97 -12.08 2.57
N ILE A 83 10.07 -11.18 2.85
CA ILE A 83 10.09 -10.42 4.08
C ILE A 83 9.41 -11.24 5.14
N LYS A 84 10.22 -11.73 6.06
CA LYS A 84 9.83 -12.46 7.27
C LYS A 84 8.86 -11.67 8.16
N ALA A 85 8.69 -10.37 7.90
CA ALA A 85 7.82 -9.48 8.67
C ALA A 85 6.32 -9.82 8.62
N PHE A 86 5.88 -10.64 7.65
CA PHE A 86 4.48 -11.07 7.54
C PHE A 86 4.28 -12.61 7.51
N GLU A 87 5.32 -13.42 7.47
CA GLU A 87 5.17 -14.88 7.55
C GLU A 87 4.57 -15.34 8.88
N ASP A 88 4.92 -14.66 9.97
CA ASP A 88 4.52 -15.06 11.34
C ASP A 88 3.17 -14.47 11.79
N THR A 89 2.63 -13.49 11.08
CA THR A 89 1.41 -12.77 11.49
C THR A 89 0.10 -13.48 11.15
N TRP A 90 0.14 -14.50 10.29
CA TRP A 90 -1.05 -15.22 9.84
C TRP A 90 -1.28 -16.57 10.54
N GLU A 91 -0.32 -17.04 11.28
CA GLU A 91 -0.47 -18.23 12.10
C GLU A 91 -0.95 -17.82 13.50
N TRP A 92 -1.86 -18.60 14.05
CA TRP A 92 -2.28 -18.44 15.43
C TRP A 92 -1.15 -18.87 16.36
N ASN A 93 -0.26 -17.94 16.66
CA ASN A 93 0.91 -18.09 17.53
C ASN A 93 0.79 -17.24 18.79
N GLU A 94 1.83 -17.19 19.63
CA GLU A 94 1.85 -16.41 20.87
C GLU A 94 1.71 -14.90 20.62
N GLU A 95 2.23 -14.38 19.51
CA GLU A 95 2.14 -12.96 19.16
C GLU A 95 0.70 -12.59 18.76
N ALA A 96 0.06 -13.43 17.93
CA ALA A 96 -1.35 -13.26 17.56
C ALA A 96 -2.27 -13.38 18.78
N ALA A 97 -2.00 -14.33 19.67
CA ALA A 97 -2.75 -14.50 20.91
C ALA A 97 -2.61 -13.29 21.85
N ARG A 98 -1.41 -12.69 21.91
CA ARG A 98 -1.16 -11.45 22.67
C ARG A 98 -1.92 -10.28 22.07
N ALA A 99 -1.80 -10.05 20.76
CA ALA A 99 -2.53 -8.98 20.07
C ALA A 99 -4.06 -9.12 20.25
N TYR A 100 -4.58 -10.35 20.18
CA TYR A 100 -5.98 -10.65 20.49
C TYR A 100 -6.34 -10.24 21.93
N SER A 101 -5.53 -10.64 22.91
CA SER A 101 -5.78 -10.34 24.32
C SER A 101 -5.79 -8.83 24.58
N GLU A 102 -4.84 -8.10 24.01
CA GLU A 102 -4.77 -6.64 24.13
C GLU A 102 -6.04 -5.96 23.60
N VAL A 103 -6.56 -6.42 22.45
CA VAL A 103 -7.80 -5.89 21.87
C VAL A 103 -9.01 -6.21 22.75
N VAL A 104 -9.10 -7.43 23.30
CA VAL A 104 -10.20 -7.84 24.17
C VAL A 104 -10.16 -7.08 25.51
N GLU A 105 -8.98 -6.90 26.09
CA GLU A 105 -8.77 -6.13 27.32
C GLU A 105 -9.12 -4.65 27.17
N ALA A 106 -8.94 -4.07 25.98
CA ALA A 106 -9.34 -2.70 25.68
C ALA A 106 -10.86 -2.48 25.74
N GLY A 107 -11.66 -3.55 25.60
CA GLY A 107 -13.11 -3.52 25.73
C GLY A 107 -13.85 -2.88 24.54
N GLY A 108 -15.15 -2.64 24.73
CA GLY A 108 -16.00 -2.01 23.71
C GLY A 108 -16.50 -2.96 22.60
N ASP A 109 -17.02 -2.36 21.52
CA ASP A 109 -17.64 -3.12 20.42
C ASP A 109 -16.63 -3.98 19.67
N VAL A 110 -15.39 -3.48 19.52
CA VAL A 110 -14.31 -4.22 18.86
C VAL A 110 -13.93 -5.48 19.66
N ALA A 111 -13.82 -5.37 20.98
CA ALA A 111 -13.57 -6.53 21.85
C ALA A 111 -14.71 -7.55 21.75
N SER A 112 -15.96 -7.09 21.73
CA SER A 112 -17.15 -7.94 21.59
C SER A 112 -17.14 -8.67 20.24
N ALA A 113 -16.78 -7.99 19.15
CA ALA A 113 -16.65 -8.61 17.85
C ALA A 113 -15.52 -9.67 17.82
N MET A 114 -14.35 -9.38 18.43
CA MET A 114 -13.23 -10.31 18.50
C MET A 114 -13.57 -11.57 19.31
N LEU A 115 -14.29 -11.43 20.42
CA LEU A 115 -14.81 -12.57 21.20
C LEU A 115 -15.77 -13.44 20.39
N ALA A 116 -16.67 -12.81 19.61
CA ALA A 116 -17.58 -13.51 18.72
C ALA A 116 -16.81 -14.24 17.59
N PHE A 117 -15.81 -13.62 16.98
CA PHE A 117 -14.95 -14.26 15.98
C PHE A 117 -14.22 -15.47 16.55
N ARG A 118 -13.64 -15.37 17.74
CA ARG A 118 -12.99 -16.51 18.37
C ARG A 118 -13.96 -17.67 18.65
N THR A 119 -15.17 -17.33 19.09
CA THR A 119 -16.21 -18.34 19.32
C THR A 119 -16.64 -19.03 18.02
N LEU A 120 -16.72 -18.29 16.92
CA LEU A 120 -17.16 -18.80 15.61
C LEU A 120 -16.04 -19.56 14.88
N LEU A 121 -14.83 -19.03 14.87
CA LEU A 121 -13.72 -19.50 14.04
C LEU A 121 -12.78 -20.45 14.79
N GLY A 122 -12.68 -20.31 16.11
CA GLY A 122 -11.62 -20.92 16.92
C GLY A 122 -10.27 -20.21 16.73
N ASP A 123 -9.23 -20.79 17.30
CA ASP A 123 -7.86 -20.27 17.26
C ASP A 123 -7.20 -20.66 15.93
N VAL A 124 -7.54 -19.92 14.88
CA VAL A 124 -7.10 -20.14 13.50
C VAL A 124 -6.46 -18.88 12.91
N ASP A 125 -5.78 -19.04 11.80
CA ASP A 125 -5.07 -17.95 11.12
C ASP A 125 -5.97 -16.74 10.77
N MET A 126 -7.26 -16.96 10.44
CA MET A 126 -8.19 -15.84 10.21
C MET A 126 -8.35 -15.00 11.48
N LEU A 127 -8.40 -15.63 12.66
CA LEU A 127 -8.46 -14.89 13.92
C LEU A 127 -7.17 -14.13 14.18
N ALA A 128 -6.01 -14.71 13.86
CA ALA A 128 -4.71 -14.02 13.93
C ALA A 128 -4.69 -12.76 13.04
N TYR A 129 -5.18 -12.89 11.81
CA TYR A 129 -5.34 -11.77 10.88
C TYR A 129 -6.24 -10.66 11.43
N LEU A 130 -7.40 -11.01 11.92
CA LEU A 130 -8.33 -10.04 12.51
C LEU A 130 -7.73 -9.36 13.75
N SER A 131 -6.95 -10.09 14.56
CA SER A 131 -6.24 -9.56 15.72
C SER A 131 -5.17 -8.54 15.34
N MET A 132 -4.51 -8.72 14.19
CA MET A 132 -3.58 -7.76 13.63
C MET A 132 -4.30 -6.53 13.05
N MET A 133 -5.44 -6.73 12.40
CA MET A 133 -6.19 -5.65 11.76
C MET A 133 -6.95 -4.76 12.73
N ALA A 134 -7.51 -5.31 13.80
CA ALA A 134 -8.39 -4.60 14.73
C ALA A 134 -7.73 -3.33 15.33
N PRO A 135 -6.53 -3.38 15.96
CA PRO A 135 -5.90 -2.20 16.52
C PRO A 135 -5.52 -1.17 15.44
N ARG A 136 -5.17 -1.61 14.24
CA ARG A 136 -4.87 -0.74 13.10
C ARG A 136 -6.09 0.05 12.63
N LEU A 137 -7.23 -0.60 12.52
CA LEU A 137 -8.50 0.06 12.15
C LEU A 137 -8.94 1.06 13.22
N VAL A 138 -8.74 0.77 14.50
CA VAL A 138 -8.99 1.72 15.61
C VAL A 138 -8.10 2.97 15.47
N GLU A 139 -6.82 2.78 15.19
CA GLU A 139 -5.89 3.90 14.95
C GLU A 139 -6.24 4.69 13.69
N LEU A 140 -6.65 4.03 12.61
CA LEU A 140 -7.08 4.69 11.38
C LEU A 140 -8.34 5.54 11.61
N ARG A 141 -9.28 5.07 12.45
CA ARG A 141 -10.41 5.90 12.87
C ARG A 141 -9.98 7.12 13.69
N ARG A 142 -8.99 6.97 14.58
CA ARG A 142 -8.45 8.09 15.39
C ARG A 142 -7.89 9.21 14.52
N VAL A 143 -7.11 8.86 13.49
CA VAL A 143 -6.42 9.84 12.63
C VAL A 143 -7.33 10.50 11.60
N LEU A 144 -8.46 9.88 11.25
CA LEU A 144 -9.42 10.43 10.29
C LEU A 144 -10.13 11.67 10.83
N LYS A 145 -10.29 12.68 9.99
CA LYS A 145 -11.16 13.84 10.25
C LYS A 145 -12.63 13.40 10.30
N PRO A 146 -13.53 14.17 10.94
CA PRO A 146 -14.98 13.89 10.92
C PRO A 146 -15.56 13.81 9.50
N THR A 147 -15.00 14.55 8.55
CA THR A 147 -15.35 14.56 7.12
C THR A 147 -14.64 13.46 6.32
N GLY A 148 -13.76 12.71 6.96
CA GLY A 148 -12.89 11.74 6.32
C GLY A 148 -13.60 10.46 5.92
N THR A 149 -12.99 9.76 4.97
CA THR A 149 -13.49 8.49 4.42
C THR A 149 -12.37 7.45 4.45
N ILE A 150 -12.73 6.20 4.74
CA ILE A 150 -11.81 5.06 4.65
C ILE A 150 -12.29 4.07 3.60
N TYR A 151 -11.35 3.55 2.82
CA TYR A 151 -11.53 2.43 1.88
C TYR A 151 -10.62 1.29 2.28
N LEU A 152 -11.21 0.19 2.72
CA LEU A 152 -10.51 -1.06 2.99
C LEU A 152 -10.67 -1.99 1.80
N HIS A 153 -9.55 -2.27 1.12
CA HIS A 153 -9.51 -3.25 0.06
C HIS A 153 -9.37 -4.65 0.66
N CYS A 154 -10.17 -5.59 0.22
CA CYS A 154 -10.12 -6.97 0.66
C CYS A 154 -10.59 -7.95 -0.43
N ASP A 155 -10.02 -9.15 -0.37
CA ASP A 155 -10.45 -10.26 -1.21
C ASP A 155 -11.70 -10.97 -0.64
N SER A 156 -12.25 -11.90 -1.40
CA SER A 156 -13.42 -12.68 -1.00
C SER A 156 -13.19 -13.61 0.21
N THR A 157 -11.95 -13.83 0.63
CA THR A 157 -11.62 -14.71 1.77
C THR A 157 -11.86 -14.00 3.10
N ALA A 158 -11.46 -12.72 3.18
CA ALA A 158 -11.51 -11.93 4.41
C ALA A 158 -12.67 -10.94 4.46
N SER A 159 -13.28 -10.58 3.31
CA SER A 159 -14.23 -9.46 3.19
C SER A 159 -15.39 -9.52 4.20
N ALA A 160 -16.02 -10.69 4.39
CA ALA A 160 -17.14 -10.84 5.31
C ALA A 160 -16.74 -10.55 6.78
N HIS A 161 -15.57 -11.04 7.21
CA HIS A 161 -15.06 -10.83 8.56
C HIS A 161 -14.60 -9.39 8.77
N LEU A 162 -13.91 -8.83 7.77
CA LEU A 162 -13.48 -7.43 7.79
C LEU A 162 -14.66 -6.47 7.79
N ARG A 163 -15.76 -6.79 7.08
CA ARG A 163 -16.98 -6.00 7.13
C ARG A 163 -17.53 -5.92 8.55
N LEU A 164 -17.65 -7.02 9.26
CA LEU A 164 -18.12 -7.04 10.65
C LEU A 164 -17.16 -6.32 11.60
N LEU A 165 -15.85 -6.45 11.38
CA LEU A 165 -14.86 -5.72 12.17
C LEU A 165 -14.93 -4.21 11.91
N MET A 166 -15.11 -3.78 10.66
CA MET A 166 -15.33 -2.38 10.31
C MET A 166 -16.61 -1.83 10.93
N ASP A 167 -17.68 -2.61 10.95
CA ASP A 167 -18.93 -2.24 11.63
C ASP A 167 -18.70 -2.03 13.14
N ALA A 168 -17.89 -2.87 13.79
CA ALA A 168 -17.53 -2.71 15.20
C ALA A 168 -16.64 -1.49 15.45
N VAL A 169 -15.74 -1.15 14.52
CA VAL A 169 -14.83 0.00 14.66
C VAL A 169 -15.52 1.31 14.32
N PHE A 170 -16.21 1.40 13.19
CA PHE A 170 -16.76 2.65 12.63
C PHE A 170 -18.22 2.88 12.96
N GLY A 171 -18.98 1.84 13.27
CA GLY A 171 -20.44 1.83 13.38
C GLY A 171 -21.13 1.44 12.08
N THR A 172 -22.18 0.62 12.17
CA THR A 172 -22.96 0.16 11.01
C THR A 172 -23.62 1.31 10.25
N GLU A 173 -23.99 2.37 10.95
CA GLU A 173 -24.61 3.59 10.41
C GLU A 173 -23.65 4.40 9.51
N ASN A 174 -22.34 4.18 9.66
CA ASN A 174 -21.29 4.87 8.90
C ASN A 174 -20.85 4.10 7.66
N PHE A 175 -21.43 2.93 7.41
CA PHE A 175 -21.20 2.19 6.18
C PHE A 175 -21.80 2.94 4.98
N LEU A 176 -20.99 3.14 3.94
CA LEU A 176 -21.38 3.89 2.75
C LEU A 176 -21.63 2.96 1.56
N ASN A 177 -20.63 2.14 1.21
CA ASN A 177 -20.70 1.24 0.06
C ASN A 177 -19.82 -0.01 0.27
N GLU A 178 -20.24 -1.11 -0.33
CA GLU A 178 -19.39 -2.19 -0.76
C GLU A 178 -19.20 -2.03 -2.27
N ILE A 179 -17.98 -1.70 -2.71
CA ILE A 179 -17.65 -1.49 -4.10
C ILE A 179 -17.01 -2.76 -4.63
N VAL A 180 -17.59 -3.32 -5.69
CA VAL A 180 -17.02 -4.48 -6.39
C VAL A 180 -16.03 -3.98 -7.43
N TRP A 181 -14.76 -4.23 -7.20
CA TRP A 181 -13.73 -3.99 -8.20
C TRP A 181 -13.53 -5.25 -9.05
N HIS A 182 -14.08 -5.22 -10.26
CA HIS A 182 -13.96 -6.31 -11.23
C HIS A 182 -12.75 -6.10 -12.14
N TYR A 183 -11.97 -7.18 -12.34
CA TYR A 183 -10.81 -7.20 -13.22
C TYR A 183 -10.76 -8.51 -14.02
N GLN A 184 -10.20 -8.43 -15.23
CA GLN A 184 -10.05 -9.62 -16.06
C GLN A 184 -8.78 -10.37 -15.70
N THR A 185 -8.89 -11.66 -15.43
CA THR A 185 -7.74 -12.56 -15.30
C THR A 185 -7.63 -13.43 -16.56
N SER A 186 -6.41 -13.57 -17.09
CA SER A 186 -6.13 -14.56 -18.14
C SER A 186 -5.83 -15.89 -17.48
N SER A 187 -6.72 -16.87 -17.56
CA SER A 187 -6.45 -18.18 -16.95
C SER A 187 -7.25 -19.29 -17.60
N GLY A 188 -6.72 -20.49 -17.52
CA GLY A 188 -7.45 -21.72 -17.87
C GLY A 188 -8.70 -21.89 -16.99
N ALA A 189 -9.68 -22.66 -17.46
CA ALA A 189 -10.92 -22.88 -16.73
C ALA A 189 -10.65 -23.60 -15.40
N PRO A 190 -11.16 -23.09 -14.23
CA PRO A 190 -11.12 -23.84 -13.00
C PRO A 190 -12.00 -25.08 -13.11
N GLN A 191 -11.59 -26.17 -12.47
CA GLN A 191 -12.25 -27.46 -12.65
C GLN A 191 -13.57 -27.61 -11.87
N LYS A 192 -13.76 -26.85 -10.79
CA LYS A 192 -14.86 -27.06 -9.84
C LYS A 192 -15.61 -25.81 -9.38
N TRP A 193 -15.11 -24.61 -9.67
CA TRP A 193 -15.69 -23.33 -9.24
C TRP A 193 -15.55 -22.26 -10.30
N LEU A 194 -16.25 -21.15 -10.15
CA LEU A 194 -16.14 -20.01 -11.03
C LEU A 194 -14.83 -19.24 -10.79
N HIS A 195 -14.32 -18.56 -11.82
CA HIS A 195 -13.19 -17.65 -11.67
C HIS A 195 -13.50 -16.53 -10.66
N ARG A 196 -12.56 -16.27 -9.78
CA ARG A 196 -12.63 -15.11 -8.87
C ARG A 196 -11.98 -13.94 -9.59
N ASN A 197 -12.80 -13.04 -10.12
CA ASN A 197 -12.37 -11.91 -10.96
C ASN A 197 -12.72 -10.58 -10.31
N HIS A 198 -12.92 -10.53 -9.00
CA HIS A 198 -13.20 -9.31 -8.27
C HIS A 198 -12.65 -9.36 -6.85
N ASP A 199 -12.32 -8.19 -6.36
CA ASP A 199 -12.14 -7.88 -4.96
C ASP A 199 -13.19 -6.85 -4.54
N VAL A 200 -13.28 -6.55 -3.26
CA VAL A 200 -14.20 -5.54 -2.73
C VAL A 200 -13.47 -4.43 -2.01
N LEU A 201 -14.06 -3.24 -2.04
CA LEU A 201 -13.62 -2.09 -1.27
C LEU A 201 -14.75 -1.74 -0.31
N LEU A 202 -14.49 -1.89 0.98
CA LEU A 202 -15.43 -1.50 2.03
C LEU A 202 -15.22 -0.01 2.34
N ARG A 203 -16.25 0.80 2.09
CA ARG A 203 -16.19 2.25 2.27
C ARG A 203 -17.01 2.68 3.49
N TYR A 204 -16.35 3.43 4.40
CA TYR A 204 -16.99 3.97 5.60
C TYR A 204 -16.70 5.45 5.77
N ALA A 205 -17.68 6.17 6.35
CA ALA A 205 -17.47 7.49 6.92
C ALA A 205 -16.73 7.38 8.26
N ALA A 206 -15.92 8.39 8.59
CA ALA A 206 -15.24 8.45 9.89
C ALA A 206 -16.19 8.66 11.07
N GLU A 207 -17.17 9.55 10.92
CA GLU A 207 -18.17 9.86 11.95
C GLU A 207 -19.61 9.77 11.44
N LYS A 208 -19.95 10.45 10.33
CA LYS A 208 -21.31 10.51 9.80
C LYS A 208 -21.33 10.57 8.27
N PRO A 209 -22.24 9.83 7.61
CA PRO A 209 -22.35 9.81 6.15
C PRO A 209 -22.53 11.18 5.50
N GLU A 210 -23.29 12.08 6.13
CA GLU A 210 -23.58 13.40 5.60
C GLU A 210 -22.42 14.39 5.69
N LEU A 211 -21.36 14.07 6.44
CA LEU A 211 -20.20 14.95 6.59
C LEU A 211 -19.07 14.66 5.59
N VAL A 212 -19.09 13.48 4.93
CA VAL A 212 -17.98 13.07 4.06
C VAL A 212 -17.79 13.97 2.86
N THR A 213 -16.53 14.26 2.53
CA THR A 213 -16.17 14.82 1.24
C THR A 213 -16.52 13.80 0.15
N TRP A 214 -17.41 14.19 -0.78
CA TRP A 214 -17.84 13.29 -1.84
C TRP A 214 -18.09 13.97 -3.17
N HIS A 215 -17.33 13.59 -4.17
CA HIS A 215 -17.50 13.97 -5.56
C HIS A 215 -17.95 12.75 -6.35
N HIS A 216 -19.18 12.76 -6.84
CA HIS A 216 -19.73 11.61 -7.57
C HIS A 216 -18.86 11.27 -8.79
N PRO A 217 -18.24 10.08 -8.85
CA PRO A 217 -17.54 9.62 -10.03
C PRO A 217 -18.49 9.59 -11.24
N ARG A 218 -17.97 9.97 -12.41
CA ARG A 218 -18.75 10.03 -13.62
C ARG A 218 -18.07 9.27 -14.74
N LEU A 219 -18.88 8.59 -15.53
CA LEU A 219 -18.46 7.88 -16.73
C LEU A 219 -18.93 8.65 -17.97
N PRO A 220 -18.15 8.59 -19.08
CA PRO A 220 -18.64 9.11 -20.34
C PRO A 220 -19.95 8.42 -20.73
N TRP A 221 -20.87 9.17 -21.32
CA TRP A 221 -22.09 8.58 -21.85
C TRP A 221 -21.76 7.57 -22.95
N PRO A 222 -22.33 6.35 -22.92
CA PRO A 222 -22.10 5.36 -23.96
C PRO A 222 -22.50 5.91 -25.34
N ALA A 223 -21.66 5.66 -26.36
CA ALA A 223 -21.94 6.11 -27.71
C ALA A 223 -23.30 5.60 -28.26
N THR A 224 -23.71 4.40 -27.83
CA THR A 224 -25.04 3.83 -28.14
C THR A 224 -26.18 4.62 -27.53
N THR A 225 -25.99 5.24 -26.37
CA THR A 225 -26.95 6.13 -25.72
C THR A 225 -27.02 7.44 -26.51
N LEU A 226 -25.87 8.05 -26.78
CA LEU A 226 -25.79 9.33 -27.51
C LEU A 226 -26.44 9.25 -28.91
N LYS A 227 -26.26 8.12 -29.62
CA LYS A 227 -26.89 7.89 -30.95
C LYS A 227 -28.41 7.83 -30.92
N LYS A 228 -29.03 7.52 -29.77
CA LYS A 228 -30.48 7.39 -29.63
C LYS A 228 -31.15 8.68 -29.16
N TRP A 229 -30.36 9.65 -28.72
CA TRP A 229 -30.88 10.91 -28.17
C TRP A 229 -30.81 12.02 -29.20
N GLN A 230 -31.65 13.04 -29.04
CA GLN A 230 -31.75 14.18 -29.93
C GLN A 230 -30.90 15.34 -29.43
N THR A 231 -30.51 16.24 -30.33
CA THR A 231 -29.79 17.47 -29.96
C THR A 231 -30.71 18.65 -30.24
N ASP A 232 -30.83 19.59 -29.29
CA ASP A 232 -31.58 20.83 -29.48
C ASP A 232 -30.76 21.91 -30.23
N GLU A 233 -31.38 23.04 -30.49
CA GLU A 233 -30.75 24.19 -31.20
C GLU A 233 -29.55 24.78 -30.47
N GLN A 234 -29.42 24.52 -29.17
CA GLN A 234 -28.28 24.94 -28.33
C GLN A 234 -27.19 23.86 -28.18
N GLY A 235 -27.29 22.75 -28.94
CA GLY A 235 -26.35 21.67 -28.90
C GLY A 235 -26.50 20.74 -27.67
N ARG A 236 -27.51 20.87 -26.85
CA ARG A 236 -27.75 20.05 -25.66
C ARG A 236 -28.44 18.75 -26.06
N ILE A 237 -27.93 17.63 -25.56
CA ILE A 237 -28.45 16.30 -25.88
C ILE A 237 -29.59 15.95 -24.92
N TYR A 238 -30.73 15.48 -25.48
CA TYR A 238 -31.93 15.16 -24.71
C TYR A 238 -32.66 13.94 -25.28
N ARG A 239 -33.53 13.35 -24.45
CA ARG A 239 -34.57 12.40 -24.87
C ARG A 239 -35.95 12.92 -24.50
N VAL A 240 -36.96 12.54 -25.29
CA VAL A 240 -38.37 12.84 -24.96
C VAL A 240 -38.97 11.61 -24.27
N GLN A 241 -39.53 11.79 -23.09
CA GLN A 241 -40.32 10.74 -22.45
C GLN A 241 -41.75 10.78 -23.06
N ASN A 242 -42.06 9.76 -23.84
CA ASN A 242 -43.29 9.70 -24.65
C ASN A 242 -44.56 9.93 -23.84
N LYS A 243 -44.68 9.41 -22.60
CA LYS A 243 -45.84 9.53 -21.73
C LYS A 243 -46.16 11.00 -21.35
N PHE A 244 -45.13 11.84 -21.19
CA PHE A 244 -45.30 13.21 -20.68
C PHE A 244 -44.82 14.29 -21.65
N LYS A 245 -44.31 13.92 -22.82
CA LYS A 245 -43.66 14.84 -23.80
C LYS A 245 -42.59 15.75 -23.19
N LYS A 246 -42.03 15.37 -22.02
CA LYS A 246 -41.00 16.12 -21.29
C LYS A 246 -39.63 15.81 -21.83
N ARG A 247 -38.81 16.83 -22.08
CA ARG A 247 -37.40 16.69 -22.46
C ARG A 247 -36.57 16.45 -21.22
N TYR A 248 -35.75 15.39 -21.24
CA TYR A 248 -34.73 15.07 -20.23
C TYR A 248 -33.38 15.23 -20.88
N TYR A 249 -32.66 16.24 -20.41
CA TYR A 249 -31.29 16.50 -20.87
C TYR A 249 -30.30 15.60 -20.16
N ILE A 250 -29.27 15.15 -20.89
CA ILE A 250 -28.16 14.48 -20.27
C ILE A 250 -27.30 15.49 -19.50
N ASP A 251 -26.68 15.04 -18.47
CA ASP A 251 -25.65 15.82 -17.79
C ASP A 251 -24.38 15.83 -18.68
N PRO A 252 -23.87 16.98 -19.12
CA PRO A 252 -22.67 17.03 -19.95
C PRO A 252 -21.43 16.52 -19.22
N ALA A 253 -21.42 16.52 -17.89
CA ALA A 253 -20.34 15.95 -17.08
C ALA A 253 -20.28 14.40 -17.10
N GLY A 254 -21.30 13.74 -17.71
CA GLY A 254 -21.34 12.29 -17.83
C GLY A 254 -22.42 11.60 -16.98
N LYS A 255 -22.53 10.29 -17.11
CA LYS A 255 -23.40 9.42 -16.31
C LYS A 255 -22.77 9.24 -14.92
N LEU A 256 -23.58 9.29 -13.86
CA LEU A 256 -23.13 8.85 -12.53
C LEU A 256 -22.66 7.40 -12.59
N ASP A 257 -21.54 7.14 -11.95
CA ASP A 257 -21.01 5.79 -11.82
C ASP A 257 -21.78 4.98 -10.77
N ASP A 258 -21.61 3.68 -10.79
CA ASP A 258 -22.19 2.73 -9.85
C ASP A 258 -21.09 2.11 -8.97
N ASP A 259 -21.43 1.15 -8.14
CA ASP A 259 -20.52 0.47 -7.21
C ASP A 259 -19.85 -0.79 -7.79
N VAL A 260 -19.98 -1.00 -9.12
CA VAL A 260 -19.26 -2.07 -9.84
C VAL A 260 -18.24 -1.45 -10.79
N TRP A 261 -16.98 -1.46 -10.39
CA TRP A 261 -15.90 -0.81 -11.11
C TRP A 261 -15.11 -1.80 -11.97
N ASN A 262 -15.12 -1.60 -13.29
CA ASN A 262 -14.37 -2.42 -14.24
C ASN A 262 -13.05 -1.72 -14.57
N ILE A 263 -12.00 -2.02 -13.80
CA ILE A 263 -10.67 -1.43 -13.95
C ILE A 263 -9.63 -2.55 -14.00
N THR A 264 -8.86 -2.63 -15.10
CA THR A 264 -7.86 -3.70 -15.29
C THR A 264 -6.47 -3.09 -15.38
N LEU A 265 -5.52 -3.64 -14.61
CA LEU A 265 -4.10 -3.35 -14.79
C LEU A 265 -3.59 -4.12 -16.00
N SER A 266 -3.37 -3.43 -17.11
CA SER A 266 -2.86 -4.05 -18.32
C SER A 266 -1.40 -4.49 -18.14
N SER A 267 -1.09 -5.73 -18.52
CA SER A 267 0.29 -6.24 -18.55
C SER A 267 1.21 -5.52 -19.58
N ARG A 268 0.61 -4.71 -20.46
CA ARG A 268 1.31 -4.00 -21.55
C ARG A 268 1.51 -2.51 -21.28
N THR A 269 1.08 -1.99 -20.12
CA THR A 269 1.24 -0.59 -19.76
C THR A 269 2.59 -0.34 -19.09
N HIS A 270 3.15 0.86 -19.29
CA HIS A 270 4.37 1.32 -18.60
C HIS A 270 4.19 1.44 -17.07
N GLU A 271 2.93 1.44 -16.60
CA GLU A 271 2.56 1.49 -15.21
C GLU A 271 3.04 0.26 -14.42
N ARG A 272 3.16 -0.91 -15.08
CA ARG A 272 3.47 -2.17 -14.41
C ARG A 272 4.94 -2.25 -13.99
N LEU A 273 5.17 -2.25 -12.67
CA LEU A 273 6.50 -2.30 -12.07
C LEU A 273 7.03 -3.72 -11.84
N GLY A 274 6.20 -4.75 -12.04
CA GLY A 274 6.51 -6.13 -11.66
C GLY A 274 6.25 -6.43 -10.16
N TYR A 275 5.67 -5.48 -9.42
CA TYR A 275 5.26 -5.70 -8.03
C TYR A 275 3.97 -6.53 -8.02
N PRO A 276 3.93 -7.72 -7.37
CA PRO A 276 2.84 -8.70 -7.54
C PRO A 276 1.46 -8.19 -7.13
N THR A 277 1.40 -7.35 -6.09
CA THR A 277 0.16 -6.81 -5.53
C THR A 277 -0.15 -5.38 -6.00
N GLN A 278 0.55 -4.90 -7.04
CA GLN A 278 0.35 -3.56 -7.57
C GLN A 278 -1.10 -3.34 -7.99
N LYS A 279 -1.72 -2.30 -7.44
CA LYS A 279 -3.05 -1.84 -7.86
C LYS A 279 -2.96 -0.87 -9.04
N PRO A 280 -3.99 -0.84 -9.92
CA PRO A 280 -4.03 0.13 -11.03
C PRO A 280 -4.10 1.57 -10.52
N GLU A 281 -3.34 2.49 -11.14
CA GLU A 281 -3.43 3.93 -10.80
C GLU A 281 -4.85 4.47 -11.02
N ALA A 282 -5.56 4.00 -12.05
CA ALA A 282 -6.94 4.40 -12.34
C ALA A 282 -7.91 4.08 -11.18
N LEU A 283 -7.65 3.00 -10.40
CA LEU A 283 -8.44 2.67 -9.22
C LEU A 283 -8.24 3.73 -8.12
N LEU A 284 -6.98 4.04 -7.83
CA LEU A 284 -6.61 5.01 -6.80
C LEU A 284 -7.00 6.44 -7.21
N GLU A 285 -6.85 6.79 -8.49
CA GLU A 285 -7.31 8.07 -9.03
C GLU A 285 -8.81 8.28 -8.80
N LYS A 286 -9.60 7.25 -9.09
CA LYS A 286 -11.05 7.29 -8.87
C LYS A 286 -11.42 7.46 -7.40
N ILE A 287 -10.76 6.73 -6.49
CA ILE A 287 -10.96 6.84 -5.04
C ILE A 287 -10.59 8.23 -4.54
N ILE A 288 -9.40 8.73 -4.89
CA ILE A 288 -8.86 9.99 -4.42
C ILE A 288 -9.69 11.17 -4.93
N LEU A 289 -10.06 11.17 -6.22
CA LEU A 289 -10.93 12.21 -6.79
C LEU A 289 -12.33 12.21 -6.19
N ALA A 290 -12.86 11.04 -5.84
CA ALA A 290 -14.21 10.94 -5.28
C ALA A 290 -14.28 11.39 -3.81
N SER A 291 -13.19 11.27 -3.03
CA SER A 291 -13.25 11.40 -1.57
C SER A 291 -12.24 12.37 -0.99
N SER A 292 -11.68 13.27 -1.79
CA SER A 292 -10.77 14.33 -1.32
C SER A 292 -10.72 15.52 -2.27
N ASP A 293 -10.27 16.66 -1.75
CA ASP A 293 -9.97 17.89 -2.49
C ASP A 293 -8.45 18.11 -2.64
N GLU A 294 -8.03 19.03 -3.54
CA GLU A 294 -6.61 19.43 -3.64
C GLU A 294 -6.12 19.97 -2.27
N GLY A 295 -4.95 19.49 -1.83
CA GLY A 295 -4.38 19.86 -0.53
C GLY A 295 -4.81 18.99 0.64
N ASP A 296 -5.82 18.12 0.48
CA ASP A 296 -6.21 17.13 1.49
C ASP A 296 -5.12 16.08 1.72
N VAL A 297 -5.17 15.41 2.86
CA VAL A 297 -4.22 14.37 3.27
C VAL A 297 -4.76 12.99 2.98
N VAL A 298 -4.06 12.26 2.12
CA VAL A 298 -4.31 10.84 1.80
C VAL A 298 -3.31 9.97 2.57
N LEU A 299 -3.79 9.02 3.35
CA LEU A 299 -2.98 8.05 4.08
C LEU A 299 -3.12 6.66 3.47
N ASP A 300 -1.98 6.04 3.15
CA ASP A 300 -1.89 4.61 2.83
C ASP A 300 -0.95 3.93 3.84
N PRO A 301 -1.50 3.19 4.82
CA PRO A 301 -0.71 2.56 5.88
C PRO A 301 -0.05 1.23 5.47
N PHE A 302 -0.29 0.75 4.24
CA PHE A 302 0.29 -0.44 3.63
C PHE A 302 0.72 -0.13 2.19
N CYS A 303 1.56 0.91 2.04
CA CYS A 303 1.70 1.57 0.75
C CYS A 303 2.45 0.75 -0.33
N GLY A 304 3.13 -0.33 0.00
CA GLY A 304 3.73 -1.28 -0.95
C GLY A 304 4.56 -0.59 -2.04
N CYS A 305 4.15 -0.71 -3.30
CA CYS A 305 4.83 -0.03 -4.42
C CYS A 305 4.40 1.44 -4.63
N GLY A 306 3.61 2.02 -3.71
CA GLY A 306 3.28 3.44 -3.68
C GLY A 306 2.27 3.91 -4.74
N THR A 307 1.33 3.08 -5.16
CA THR A 307 0.34 3.53 -6.14
C THR A 307 -0.49 4.70 -5.60
N ALA A 308 -0.96 4.62 -4.35
CA ALA A 308 -1.72 5.70 -3.72
C ALA A 308 -0.89 6.98 -3.58
N THR A 309 0.39 6.88 -3.17
CA THR A 309 1.28 8.04 -2.97
C THR A 309 1.57 8.76 -4.29
N VAL A 310 1.86 8.03 -5.36
CA VAL A 310 2.13 8.60 -6.70
C VAL A 310 0.88 9.28 -7.27
N VAL A 311 -0.29 8.66 -7.13
CA VAL A 311 -1.54 9.25 -7.60
C VAL A 311 -1.90 10.49 -6.77
N ALA A 312 -1.73 10.46 -5.46
CA ALA A 312 -1.98 11.61 -4.58
C ALA A 312 -1.07 12.80 -4.94
N GLU A 313 0.24 12.56 -5.16
CA GLU A 313 1.19 13.59 -5.63
C GLU A 313 0.74 14.20 -6.95
N ARG A 314 0.37 13.37 -7.95
CA ARG A 314 -0.12 13.83 -9.26
C ARG A 314 -1.37 14.69 -9.16
N LEU A 315 -2.27 14.34 -8.24
CA LEU A 315 -3.53 15.05 -8.01
C LEU A 315 -3.39 16.20 -7.02
N LYS A 316 -2.17 16.57 -6.60
CA LYS A 316 -1.87 17.65 -5.66
C LYS A 316 -2.52 17.46 -4.28
N ARG A 317 -2.67 16.22 -3.83
CA ARG A 317 -2.99 15.90 -2.46
C ARG A 317 -1.71 15.74 -1.67
N ARG A 318 -1.72 16.12 -0.40
CA ARG A 318 -0.67 15.70 0.53
C ARG A 318 -0.83 14.22 0.80
N TRP A 319 0.26 13.51 1.03
CA TRP A 319 0.19 12.09 1.25
C TRP A 319 1.08 11.61 2.38
N ILE A 320 0.66 10.52 3.01
CA ILE A 320 1.40 9.78 4.00
C ILE A 320 1.40 8.31 3.57
N GLY A 321 2.58 7.76 3.33
CA GLY A 321 2.78 6.34 3.06
C GLY A 321 3.52 5.68 4.21
N ILE A 322 3.12 4.49 4.61
CA ILE A 322 3.83 3.70 5.63
C ILE A 322 4.07 2.31 5.07
N ASP A 323 5.30 1.83 5.17
CA ASP A 323 5.64 0.43 4.86
C ASP A 323 6.70 -0.10 5.80
N ILE A 324 6.63 -1.39 6.09
CA ILE A 324 7.56 -2.07 7.00
C ILE A 324 8.85 -2.50 6.29
N THR A 325 8.96 -2.26 4.98
CA THR A 325 10.07 -2.79 4.17
C THR A 325 10.86 -1.69 3.50
N HIS A 326 12.18 -1.75 3.62
CA HIS A 326 13.08 -0.84 2.89
C HIS A 326 12.96 -0.99 1.38
N LEU A 327 12.59 -2.18 0.90
CA LEU A 327 12.36 -2.43 -0.52
C LEU A 327 11.18 -1.58 -1.05
N ALA A 328 10.04 -1.58 -0.35
CA ALA A 328 8.89 -0.76 -0.72
C ALA A 328 9.23 0.73 -0.66
N VAL A 329 9.86 1.17 0.44
CA VAL A 329 10.29 2.57 0.61
C VAL A 329 11.24 3.01 -0.52
N GLY A 330 12.25 2.21 -0.86
CA GLY A 330 13.16 2.48 -1.97
C GLY A 330 12.45 2.52 -3.33
N LEU A 331 11.51 1.59 -3.55
CA LEU A 331 10.72 1.53 -4.79
C LEU A 331 9.84 2.78 -4.94
N ILE A 332 9.18 3.23 -3.88
CA ILE A 332 8.35 4.44 -3.88
C ILE A 332 9.17 5.68 -4.22
N LYS A 333 10.33 5.86 -3.57
CA LYS A 333 11.25 6.96 -3.84
C LYS A 333 11.66 7.00 -5.32
N ASN A 334 12.07 5.85 -5.86
CA ASN A 334 12.46 5.74 -7.26
C ASN A 334 11.28 6.00 -8.21
N ARG A 335 10.08 5.51 -7.87
CA ARG A 335 8.87 5.73 -8.66
C ARG A 335 8.47 7.20 -8.70
N LEU A 336 8.50 7.90 -7.56
CA LEU A 336 8.25 9.34 -7.49
C LEU A 336 9.25 10.12 -8.38
N VAL A 337 10.55 9.86 -8.22
CA VAL A 337 11.59 10.52 -9.03
C VAL A 337 11.44 10.21 -10.51
N SER A 338 11.18 8.96 -10.89
CA SER A 338 11.01 8.58 -12.30
C SER A 338 9.74 9.17 -12.94
N THR A 339 8.71 9.42 -12.13
CA THR A 339 7.42 9.96 -12.62
C THR A 339 7.42 11.48 -12.70
N PHE A 340 7.99 12.16 -11.69
CA PHE A 340 7.87 13.62 -11.55
C PHE A 340 9.21 14.37 -11.75
N GLY A 341 10.31 13.66 -11.94
CA GLY A 341 11.65 14.24 -12.04
C GLY A 341 12.35 14.35 -10.68
N ALA A 342 13.64 14.71 -10.72
CA ALA A 342 14.50 14.74 -9.52
C ALA A 342 14.02 15.73 -8.43
N ASP A 343 13.38 16.82 -8.84
CA ASP A 343 12.94 17.89 -7.94
C ASP A 343 11.89 17.40 -6.93
N VAL A 344 11.12 16.34 -7.24
CA VAL A 344 10.13 15.76 -6.33
C VAL A 344 10.76 15.24 -5.04
N ALA A 345 12.06 14.90 -5.05
CA ALA A 345 12.76 14.47 -3.84
C ALA A 345 12.76 15.54 -2.73
N GLY A 346 12.60 16.80 -3.08
CA GLY A 346 12.42 17.92 -2.13
C GLY A 346 10.98 18.10 -1.63
N HIS A 347 10.00 17.38 -2.18
CA HIS A 347 8.58 17.50 -1.82
C HIS A 347 8.16 16.59 -0.66
N PHE A 348 8.98 15.60 -0.29
CA PHE A 348 8.62 14.66 0.77
C PHE A 348 9.81 14.34 1.68
N LEU A 349 9.49 13.84 2.88
CA LEU A 349 10.48 13.32 3.82
C LEU A 349 10.33 11.80 3.94
N THR A 350 11.46 11.10 4.02
CA THR A 350 11.51 9.70 4.45
C THR A 350 11.96 9.64 5.91
N ILE A 351 11.23 8.89 6.73
CA ILE A 351 11.40 8.84 8.19
C ILE A 351 11.53 7.36 8.59
N GLY A 352 12.47 7.06 9.49
CA GLY A 352 12.73 5.70 9.98
C GLY A 352 13.82 4.94 9.22
N GLU A 353 14.34 5.48 8.12
CA GLU A 353 15.53 4.92 7.46
C GLU A 353 16.81 5.26 8.24
N PRO A 354 17.86 4.43 8.13
CA PRO A 354 19.19 4.77 8.65
C PRO A 354 19.69 6.11 8.10
N VAL A 355 20.10 7.00 8.98
CA VAL A 355 20.66 8.33 8.62
C VAL A 355 22.15 8.45 8.93
N SER A 356 22.70 7.49 9.66
CA SER A 356 24.12 7.38 10.00
C SER A 356 24.68 5.99 9.65
N VAL A 357 26.01 5.88 9.65
CA VAL A 357 26.68 4.57 9.47
C VAL A 357 26.38 3.65 10.64
N GLU A 358 26.22 4.19 11.84
CA GLU A 358 25.89 3.45 13.06
C GLU A 358 24.46 2.88 12.98
N ASP A 359 23.48 3.65 12.49
CA ASP A 359 22.12 3.18 12.27
C ASP A 359 22.09 2.06 11.22
N ALA A 360 22.83 2.25 10.13
CA ALA A 360 22.95 1.25 9.08
C ALA A 360 23.63 -0.04 9.57
N ALA A 361 24.65 0.08 10.44
CA ALA A 361 25.29 -1.08 11.05
C ALA A 361 24.35 -1.82 12.02
N THR A 362 23.54 -1.09 12.76
CA THR A 362 22.48 -1.66 13.60
C THR A 362 21.48 -2.43 12.74
N LEU A 363 20.97 -1.82 11.67
CA LEU A 363 20.08 -2.49 10.73
C LEU A 363 20.72 -3.76 10.13
N ALA A 364 22.00 -3.72 9.76
CA ALA A 364 22.72 -4.87 9.22
C ALA A 364 22.89 -6.02 10.23
N ALA A 365 22.99 -5.69 11.53
CA ALA A 365 23.07 -6.67 12.60
C ALA A 365 21.69 -7.28 12.92
N ASP A 366 20.64 -6.48 12.90
CA ASP A 366 19.28 -6.88 13.24
C ASP A 366 18.62 -7.65 12.07
N ASP A 367 18.70 -7.10 10.86
CA ASP A 367 18.14 -7.71 9.65
C ASP A 367 19.00 -7.42 8.40
N LYS A 368 19.80 -8.42 8.04
CA LYS A 368 20.68 -8.33 6.87
C LYS A 368 19.96 -8.14 5.54
N PHE A 369 18.71 -8.60 5.43
CA PHE A 369 17.93 -8.49 4.18
C PHE A 369 17.33 -7.10 4.05
N GLN A 370 16.82 -6.53 5.12
CA GLN A 370 16.38 -5.15 5.15
C GLN A 370 17.57 -4.18 4.89
N PHE A 371 18.73 -4.47 5.49
CA PHE A 371 19.95 -3.72 5.21
C PHE A 371 20.33 -3.79 3.71
N GLN A 372 20.31 -5.00 3.12
CA GLN A 372 20.59 -5.19 1.70
C GLN A 372 19.62 -4.41 0.82
N ALA A 373 18.32 -4.49 1.10
CA ALA A 373 17.30 -3.76 0.37
C ALA A 373 17.47 -2.23 0.49
N TRP A 374 17.77 -1.74 1.70
CA TRP A 374 18.08 -0.33 1.95
C TRP A 374 19.32 0.14 1.17
N ALA A 375 20.41 -0.59 1.26
CA ALA A 375 21.67 -0.24 0.59
C ALA A 375 21.53 -0.23 -0.94
N LEU A 376 20.80 -1.18 -1.51
CA LEU A 376 20.47 -1.21 -2.95
C LEU A 376 19.57 -0.03 -3.33
N GLY A 377 18.64 0.36 -2.47
CA GLY A 377 17.78 1.51 -2.66
C GLY A 377 18.55 2.83 -2.77
N LEU A 378 19.65 3.00 -2.02
CA LEU A 378 20.50 4.20 -2.09
C LEU A 378 21.12 4.43 -3.48
N VAL A 379 21.37 3.36 -4.22
CA VAL A 379 21.99 3.39 -5.57
C VAL A 379 20.96 3.13 -6.69
N GLY A 380 19.68 3.07 -6.36
CA GLY A 380 18.60 2.81 -7.33
C GLY A 380 18.62 1.41 -7.95
N ALA A 381 19.37 0.47 -7.35
CA ALA A 381 19.44 -0.90 -7.82
C ALA A 381 18.23 -1.71 -7.33
N ARG A 382 17.87 -2.74 -8.09
CA ARG A 382 16.82 -3.70 -7.71
C ARG A 382 17.47 -4.98 -7.17
N PRO A 383 16.89 -5.64 -6.16
CA PRO A 383 17.34 -6.96 -5.74
C PRO A 383 17.39 -7.95 -6.90
N ALA A 384 18.43 -8.81 -6.94
CA ALA A 384 18.70 -9.71 -8.05
C ALA A 384 17.92 -11.03 -8.03
N GLY A 385 16.86 -11.14 -7.24
CA GLY A 385 16.02 -12.34 -7.15
C GLY A 385 16.07 -13.04 -5.80
N PRO A 386 15.46 -14.23 -5.66
CA PRO A 386 15.30 -14.92 -4.37
C PRO A 386 16.62 -15.30 -3.73
N VAL A 387 16.75 -15.02 -2.42
CA VAL A 387 17.77 -15.65 -1.60
C VAL A 387 17.40 -17.12 -1.44
N GLN A 388 17.96 -17.99 -2.25
CA GLN A 388 17.85 -19.44 -2.03
C GLN A 388 18.69 -19.79 -0.80
N LYS A 389 18.16 -20.66 0.09
CA LYS A 389 18.98 -21.37 1.08
C LYS A 389 19.95 -22.27 0.30
N GLY A 390 21.16 -21.77 0.09
CA GLY A 390 22.23 -22.36 -0.70
C GLY A 390 23.16 -21.24 -1.16
N ALA A 391 24.32 -21.55 -1.71
CA ALA A 391 25.25 -20.54 -2.21
C ALA A 391 24.52 -19.61 -3.17
N ASP A 392 24.23 -18.39 -2.74
CA ASP A 392 23.77 -17.33 -3.62
C ASP A 392 24.85 -17.13 -4.69
N LYS A 393 24.43 -16.83 -5.90
CA LYS A 393 25.39 -16.62 -7.00
C LYS A 393 26.22 -15.35 -6.81
N GLY A 394 26.22 -14.74 -5.61
CA GLY A 394 26.98 -13.55 -5.23
C GLY A 394 26.48 -12.25 -5.88
N VAL A 395 25.24 -12.22 -6.36
CA VAL A 395 24.60 -11.03 -6.91
C VAL A 395 23.45 -10.64 -5.99
N ASP A 396 23.61 -9.53 -5.27
CA ASP A 396 22.58 -9.01 -4.36
C ASP A 396 21.59 -8.07 -5.09
N GLY A 397 22.07 -7.37 -6.12
CA GLY A 397 21.22 -6.44 -6.88
C GLY A 397 21.69 -6.24 -8.32
N ARG A 398 20.79 -5.66 -9.13
CA ARG A 398 21.05 -5.29 -10.54
C ARG A 398 20.50 -3.91 -10.86
N LEU A 399 21.21 -3.22 -11.77
CA LEU A 399 20.74 -2.01 -12.41
C LEU A 399 20.99 -2.14 -13.92
N PHE A 400 19.98 -1.87 -14.74
CA PHE A 400 20.11 -1.91 -16.20
C PHE A 400 20.21 -0.51 -16.76
N PHE A 401 21.06 -0.32 -17.76
CA PHE A 401 21.26 0.98 -18.41
C PHE A 401 21.52 0.86 -19.92
N HIS A 402 21.37 1.96 -20.62
CA HIS A 402 21.66 2.09 -22.05
C HIS A 402 22.55 3.32 -22.22
N ASP A 403 23.76 3.15 -22.73
CA ASP A 403 24.72 4.24 -23.00
C ASP A 403 24.75 4.67 -24.48
N GLU A 404 24.14 3.89 -25.36
CA GLU A 404 24.02 4.15 -26.80
C GLU A 404 22.61 4.63 -27.20
N GLY A 405 21.85 5.18 -26.25
CA GLY A 405 20.46 5.60 -26.46
C GLY A 405 19.42 4.48 -26.33
N PRO A 406 18.12 4.77 -26.52
CA PRO A 406 17.03 3.83 -26.23
C PRO A 406 17.00 2.56 -27.06
N THR A 407 17.70 2.54 -28.22
CA THR A 407 17.80 1.41 -29.13
C THR A 407 19.10 0.61 -28.96
N GLY A 408 20.00 1.06 -28.09
CA GLY A 408 21.24 0.38 -27.77
C GLY A 408 21.05 -0.94 -27.03
N LYS A 409 22.11 -1.74 -26.94
CA LYS A 409 22.10 -2.97 -26.14
C LYS A 409 21.91 -2.64 -24.67
N THR A 410 20.99 -3.34 -24.00
CA THR A 410 20.82 -3.23 -22.55
C THR A 410 22.08 -3.76 -21.86
N LYS A 411 22.72 -2.91 -21.06
CA LYS A 411 23.88 -3.20 -20.21
C LYS A 411 23.46 -3.33 -18.77
N GLN A 412 24.26 -4.02 -17.94
CA GLN A 412 23.92 -4.22 -16.54
C GLN A 412 25.07 -3.94 -15.60
N ILE A 413 24.71 -3.43 -14.41
CA ILE A 413 25.57 -3.33 -13.26
C ILE A 413 25.11 -4.37 -12.24
N VAL A 414 26.04 -5.16 -11.73
CA VAL A 414 25.77 -6.11 -10.64
C VAL A 414 26.28 -5.56 -9.33
N PHE A 415 25.54 -5.78 -8.26
CA PHE A 415 25.85 -5.28 -6.92
C PHE A 415 26.04 -6.45 -5.96
N SER A 416 27.04 -6.31 -5.07
CA SER A 416 27.18 -7.12 -3.86
C SER A 416 27.17 -6.22 -2.64
N VAL A 417 26.40 -6.61 -1.60
CA VAL A 417 26.21 -5.84 -0.36
C VAL A 417 26.83 -6.59 0.80
N LYS A 418 27.67 -5.92 1.57
CA LYS A 418 28.38 -6.51 2.74
C LYS A 418 28.13 -5.67 3.98
N GLY A 419 27.29 -6.18 4.89
CA GLY A 419 27.01 -5.57 6.20
C GLY A 419 28.04 -5.85 7.28
N GLY A 420 29.10 -6.64 6.98
CA GLY A 420 30.17 -7.00 7.90
C GLY A 420 31.55 -6.60 7.37
N LYS A 421 32.61 -7.17 7.98
CA LYS A 421 34.00 -6.95 7.55
C LYS A 421 34.22 -7.35 6.10
N LEU A 422 34.79 -6.43 5.32
CA LEU A 422 35.15 -6.66 3.93
C LEU A 422 36.45 -7.49 3.84
N LYS A 423 36.45 -8.55 3.03
CA LYS A 423 37.62 -9.45 2.81
C LYS A 423 38.07 -9.34 1.34
N ALA A 424 39.35 -9.56 1.11
CA ALA A 424 39.91 -9.60 -0.25
C ALA A 424 39.29 -10.71 -1.13
N THR A 425 38.79 -11.77 -0.51
CA THR A 425 38.00 -12.81 -1.19
C THR A 425 36.70 -12.28 -1.76
N ASP A 426 36.00 -11.38 -1.03
CA ASP A 426 34.72 -10.83 -1.49
C ASP A 426 34.89 -10.04 -2.80
N VAL A 427 36.01 -9.29 -2.95
CA VAL A 427 36.33 -8.54 -4.15
C VAL A 427 36.65 -9.51 -5.31
N ARG A 428 37.45 -10.57 -5.08
CA ARG A 428 37.75 -11.59 -6.09
C ARG A 428 36.49 -12.33 -6.56
N ASP A 429 35.63 -12.69 -5.60
CA ASP A 429 34.35 -13.33 -5.91
C ASP A 429 33.47 -12.42 -6.77
N LEU A 430 33.42 -11.12 -6.49
CA LEU A 430 32.69 -10.15 -7.29
C LEU A 430 33.23 -10.01 -8.73
N VAL A 431 34.55 -10.09 -8.93
CA VAL A 431 35.16 -10.17 -10.28
C VAL A 431 34.69 -11.45 -11.02
N GLY A 432 34.63 -12.57 -10.30
CA GLY A 432 34.05 -13.81 -10.85
C GLY A 432 32.58 -13.67 -11.25
N VAL A 433 31.81 -12.94 -10.44
CA VAL A 433 30.41 -12.59 -10.72
C VAL A 433 30.31 -11.72 -11.97
N LEU A 434 31.10 -10.65 -12.08
CA LEU A 434 31.13 -9.76 -13.23
C LEU A 434 31.25 -10.54 -14.56
N ASN A 435 32.21 -11.47 -14.60
CA ASN A 435 32.47 -12.27 -15.78
C ASN A 435 31.35 -13.27 -16.09
N ARG A 436 30.85 -13.96 -15.05
CA ARG A 436 29.79 -14.97 -15.19
C ARG A 436 28.47 -14.36 -15.67
N GLU A 437 28.12 -13.20 -15.13
CA GLU A 437 26.88 -12.49 -15.45
C GLU A 437 26.99 -11.66 -16.75
N ASN A 438 28.19 -11.59 -17.35
CA ASN A 438 28.50 -10.74 -18.50
C ASN A 438 28.04 -9.29 -18.26
N ALA A 439 28.34 -8.77 -17.05
CA ALA A 439 28.00 -7.43 -16.64
C ALA A 439 29.12 -6.44 -17.00
N GLU A 440 28.79 -5.19 -17.29
CA GLU A 440 29.75 -4.14 -17.61
C GLU A 440 30.45 -3.57 -16.37
N ILE A 441 29.72 -3.54 -15.26
CA ILE A 441 30.21 -2.97 -14.00
C ILE A 441 29.79 -3.90 -12.84
N ALA A 442 30.70 -4.08 -11.89
CA ALA A 442 30.40 -4.68 -10.60
C ALA A 442 30.68 -3.70 -9.46
N VAL A 443 29.74 -3.56 -8.54
CA VAL A 443 29.79 -2.60 -7.43
C VAL A 443 29.70 -3.35 -6.11
N MET A 444 30.61 -3.05 -5.17
CA MET A 444 30.55 -3.52 -3.79
C MET A 444 30.04 -2.39 -2.89
N LEU A 445 28.95 -2.63 -2.18
CA LEU A 445 28.45 -1.73 -1.13
C LEU A 445 28.90 -2.28 0.23
N SER A 446 29.66 -1.50 1.00
CA SER A 446 30.18 -1.90 2.31
C SER A 446 30.40 -0.71 3.23
N PHE A 447 30.48 -0.98 4.55
CA PHE A 447 30.83 0.06 5.54
C PHE A 447 32.33 0.42 5.52
N GLU A 448 33.18 -0.51 5.06
CA GLU A 448 34.63 -0.36 5.10
C GLU A 448 35.19 0.06 3.73
N GLU A 449 36.19 0.93 3.75
CA GLU A 449 36.96 1.23 2.56
C GLU A 449 37.83 0.03 2.14
N PRO A 450 37.98 -0.20 0.82
CA PRO A 450 38.83 -1.28 0.35
C PRO A 450 40.31 -1.04 0.72
N THR A 451 40.93 -2.05 1.25
CA THR A 451 42.38 -2.06 1.58
C THR A 451 43.24 -2.01 0.31
N LYS A 452 44.53 -1.65 0.44
CA LYS A 452 45.48 -1.63 -0.70
C LYS A 452 45.44 -2.93 -1.55
N PRO A 453 45.49 -4.13 -0.97
CA PRO A 453 45.38 -5.37 -1.76
C PRO A 453 44.06 -5.53 -2.52
N MET A 454 42.97 -5.01 -1.97
CA MET A 454 41.66 -5.07 -2.62
C MET A 454 41.54 -4.10 -3.80
N ARG A 455 42.28 -3.00 -3.77
CA ARG A 455 42.30 -2.00 -4.88
C ARG A 455 43.16 -2.42 -6.06
N THR A 456 43.98 -3.48 -5.91
CA THR A 456 44.90 -3.99 -6.95
C THR A 456 44.44 -5.35 -7.52
N THR A 457 43.35 -5.89 -7.03
CA THR A 457 42.71 -7.10 -7.54
C THR A 457 41.82 -6.78 -8.72
#